data_b985087aed843f79d3b2b86f28a358f9
#
_entry.id   b985087aed843f79d3b2b86f28a358f9
#
_cell.length_a   1.000
_cell.length_b   1.000
_cell.length_c   1.000
_cell.angle_alpha   90.00
_cell.angle_beta   90.00
_cell.angle_gamma   90.00
#
_symmetry.space_group_name_H-M   'P 1'
#
loop_
_entity.id
_entity.type
_entity.pdbx_description
1 polymer ?
#
loop_
_entity_poly.entity_id
_entity_poly.type
_entity_poly.pdbx_seq_one_letter_code
_entity_poly.pdbx_strand_id
1 'polypeptide(L)'
;MKNSIPRYTFYKTKYGSELLVDVVELKYVKRFLTKGTVHTLTYYDITFVTEGEGNFSIDNQTHKAVPCDVLFSKPGEIRNWDTGHIVNGYALIFEDEFLSSFFKDPL
;
A
#
# COMPACT_ATOMS: atom_id res chain seq x y z
N MET A 1 9.41 -24.87 9.45
CA MET A 1 9.71 -23.60 9.22
C MET A 1 8.54 -22.66 9.30
N LYS A 2 8.76 -21.48 9.42
CA LYS A 2 7.71 -20.67 9.54
C LYS A 2 7.54 -19.84 8.42
N ASN A 3 6.36 -19.70 8.02
CA ASN A 3 6.01 -18.85 6.92
C ASN A 3 5.76 -17.47 7.47
N SER A 4 6.72 -16.61 7.28
CA SER A 4 6.57 -15.23 7.71
C SER A 4 5.82 -14.47 6.65
N ILE A 5 4.92 -13.60 7.09
CA ILE A 5 4.25 -12.67 6.19
C ILE A 5 5.23 -11.54 5.91
N PRO A 6 5.55 -11.27 4.65
CA PRO A 6 6.45 -10.17 4.32
C PRO A 6 5.93 -8.85 4.85
N ARG A 7 6.84 -8.01 5.34
CA ARG A 7 6.52 -6.69 5.82
C ARG A 7 7.37 -5.68 5.06
N TYR A 8 6.73 -4.75 4.39
CA TYR A 8 7.42 -3.74 3.62
C TYR A 8 7.50 -2.43 4.38
N THR A 9 8.64 -1.78 4.30
CA THR A 9 8.89 -0.53 4.99
C THR A 9 8.93 0.64 4.01
N PHE A 10 8.67 1.84 4.54
CA PHE A 10 8.70 3.05 3.74
C PHE A 10 10.15 3.49 3.52
N TYR A 11 10.53 3.67 2.27
CA TYR A 11 11.89 4.07 1.94
C TYR A 11 12.01 5.60 1.98
N LYS A 12 12.33 6.11 3.16
CA LYS A 12 12.35 7.56 3.42
C LYS A 12 13.39 8.33 2.63
N THR A 13 14.49 7.72 2.29
CA THR A 13 15.61 8.42 1.64
C THR A 13 15.72 8.12 0.17
N LYS A 14 14.62 7.72 -0.43
CA LYS A 14 14.57 7.29 -1.82
C LYS A 14 15.18 8.30 -2.80
N TYR A 15 15.01 9.59 -2.53
CA TYR A 15 15.49 10.64 -3.43
C TYR A 15 16.66 11.41 -2.84
N GLY A 16 17.36 10.82 -1.90
CA GLY A 16 18.50 11.47 -1.29
C GLY A 16 18.20 12.40 -0.14
N SER A 17 16.92 12.64 0.14
CA SER A 17 16.51 13.42 1.29
C SER A 17 15.33 12.70 1.94
N GLU A 18 15.05 13.05 3.18
CA GLU A 18 13.97 12.39 3.91
C GLU A 18 12.62 12.75 3.34
N LEU A 19 11.79 11.72 3.09
CA LEU A 19 10.45 11.89 2.59
C LEU A 19 9.44 11.71 3.70
N LEU A 20 8.36 12.49 3.65
CA LEU A 20 7.22 12.28 4.54
C LEU A 20 6.11 11.54 3.81
N VAL A 21 6.08 11.64 2.50
CA VAL A 21 5.05 11.01 1.67
C VAL A 21 5.64 10.68 0.31
N ASP A 22 5.14 9.63 -0.30
CA ASP A 22 5.57 9.26 -1.66
C ASP A 22 4.37 8.79 -2.44
N VAL A 23 4.46 8.88 -3.76
CA VAL A 23 3.46 8.36 -4.68
C VAL A 23 4.16 7.37 -5.59
N VAL A 24 3.68 6.15 -5.64
CA VAL A 24 4.29 5.10 -6.45
C VAL A 24 3.26 4.53 -7.42
N GLU A 25 3.73 4.13 -8.60
CA GLU A 25 2.85 3.48 -9.58
C GLU A 25 2.71 2.02 -9.22
N LEU A 26 1.51 1.48 -9.37
CA LEU A 26 1.23 0.09 -9.02
C LEU A 26 2.07 -0.91 -9.81
N LYS A 27 2.44 -0.57 -11.02
CA LYS A 27 3.29 -1.47 -11.81
C LYS A 27 4.63 -1.74 -11.15
N TYR A 28 5.12 -0.81 -10.35
CA TYR A 28 6.37 -1.03 -9.61
C TYR A 28 6.11 -1.88 -8.37
N VAL A 29 4.96 -1.66 -7.72
CA VAL A 29 4.60 -2.43 -6.54
C VAL A 29 4.48 -3.91 -6.88
N LYS A 30 3.91 -4.24 -8.02
CA LYS A 30 3.74 -5.63 -8.45
C LYS A 30 5.06 -6.39 -8.49
N ARG A 31 6.15 -5.71 -8.78
CA ARG A 31 7.47 -6.35 -8.83
C ARG A 31 7.94 -6.83 -7.46
N PHE A 32 7.47 -6.19 -6.40
CA PHE A 32 7.86 -6.55 -5.04
C PHE A 32 7.00 -7.66 -4.47
N LEU A 33 5.85 -7.95 -5.06
CA LEU A 33 4.95 -8.97 -4.56
C LEU A 33 5.23 -10.33 -5.22
N THR A 34 6.51 -10.62 -5.46
CA THR A 34 6.90 -11.82 -6.18
C THR A 34 6.82 -13.09 -5.36
N LYS A 35 6.80 -12.96 -4.03
CA LYS A 35 6.79 -14.13 -3.13
C LYS A 35 5.42 -14.45 -2.60
N GLY A 36 4.41 -13.85 -3.18
CA GLY A 36 3.05 -14.03 -2.73
C GLY A 36 2.38 -12.68 -2.58
N THR A 37 1.06 -12.71 -2.45
CA THR A 37 0.28 -11.47 -2.40
C THR A 37 -0.07 -11.04 -0.99
N VAL A 38 0.19 -11.89 0.01
CA VAL A 38 -0.10 -11.60 1.41
C VAL A 38 1.08 -10.85 2.02
N HIS A 39 0.80 -9.70 2.61
CA HIS A 39 1.87 -8.87 3.18
C HIS A 39 1.31 -7.87 4.18
N THR A 40 2.21 -7.22 4.92
CA THR A 40 1.87 -6.08 5.79
C THR A 40 2.76 -4.92 5.42
N LEU A 41 2.33 -3.71 5.79
CA LEU A 41 3.10 -2.49 5.58
C LEU A 41 3.37 -1.82 6.91
N THR A 42 4.46 -1.06 6.98
CA THR A 42 4.74 -0.23 8.17
C THR A 42 4.19 1.17 8.01
N TYR A 43 3.45 1.42 6.92
CA TYR A 43 2.97 2.75 6.56
C TYR A 43 1.53 2.68 6.09
N TYR A 44 0.91 3.84 5.97
CA TYR A 44 -0.43 3.98 5.39
C TYR A 44 -0.33 3.91 3.88
N ASP A 45 -1.37 3.36 3.27
CA ASP A 45 -1.43 3.22 1.82
C ASP A 45 -2.82 3.58 1.34
N ILE A 46 -2.89 4.56 0.43
CA ILE A 46 -4.13 4.92 -0.23
C ILE A 46 -3.92 4.63 -1.71
N THR A 47 -4.55 3.58 -2.19
CA THR A 47 -4.36 3.10 -3.55
C THR A 47 -5.52 3.51 -4.44
N PHE A 48 -5.18 4.08 -5.59
CA PHE A 48 -6.15 4.49 -6.61
C PHE A 48 -6.01 3.56 -7.80
N VAL A 49 -7.08 2.88 -8.17
CA VAL A 49 -7.08 1.98 -9.32
C VAL A 49 -7.55 2.75 -10.54
N THR A 50 -6.75 2.76 -11.60
CA THR A 50 -7.10 3.47 -12.82
C THR A 50 -7.46 2.53 -13.96
N GLU A 51 -6.88 1.33 -13.99
CA GLU A 51 -7.15 0.37 -15.05
C GLU A 51 -7.16 -1.06 -14.53
N GLY A 52 -8.10 -1.87 -15.03
CA GLY A 52 -8.17 -3.27 -14.66
C GLY A 52 -9.02 -3.49 -13.45
N GLU A 53 -9.06 -4.74 -12.97
CA GLU A 53 -9.81 -5.08 -11.77
C GLU A 53 -9.14 -6.28 -11.09
N GLY A 54 -9.38 -6.42 -9.80
CA GLY A 54 -8.81 -7.51 -9.03
C GLY A 54 -9.45 -7.61 -7.67
N ASN A 55 -8.92 -8.50 -6.84
CA ASN A 55 -9.42 -8.69 -5.49
C ASN A 55 -8.40 -8.15 -4.50
N PHE A 56 -8.91 -7.49 -3.47
CA PHE A 56 -8.08 -6.89 -2.45
C PHE A 56 -8.70 -7.20 -1.11
N SER A 57 -7.96 -7.82 -0.22
CA SER A 57 -8.48 -8.07 1.12
C SER A 57 -7.59 -7.46 2.18
N ILE A 58 -8.23 -6.99 3.25
CA ILE A 58 -7.56 -6.46 4.42
C ILE A 58 -8.18 -7.19 5.60
N ASP A 59 -7.33 -7.88 6.37
CA ASP A 59 -7.76 -8.60 7.57
C ASP A 59 -9.00 -9.45 7.31
N ASN A 60 -8.95 -10.23 6.23
CA ASN A 60 -9.99 -11.19 5.84
C ASN A 60 -11.28 -10.59 5.27
N GLN A 61 -11.29 -9.30 4.98
CA GLN A 61 -12.43 -8.70 4.28
C GLN A 61 -12.01 -8.45 2.85
N THR A 62 -12.69 -9.10 1.91
CA THR A 62 -12.33 -9.03 0.50
C THR A 62 -13.24 -8.07 -0.25
N HIS A 63 -12.61 -7.22 -1.06
CA HIS A 63 -13.31 -6.28 -1.91
C HIS A 63 -12.83 -6.45 -3.33
N LYS A 64 -13.74 -6.30 -4.28
CA LYS A 64 -13.36 -6.26 -5.68
C LYS A 64 -12.96 -4.82 -6.00
N ALA A 65 -11.76 -4.64 -6.51
CA ALA A 65 -11.27 -3.33 -6.88
C ALA A 65 -11.45 -3.11 -8.38
N VAL A 66 -12.07 -2.01 -8.75
CA VAL A 66 -12.33 -1.65 -10.15
C VAL A 66 -11.84 -0.21 -10.38
N PRO A 67 -11.76 0.24 -11.65
CA PRO A 67 -11.29 1.59 -11.92
C PRO A 67 -12.10 2.63 -11.15
N CYS A 68 -11.40 3.62 -10.65
CA CYS A 68 -11.91 4.70 -9.82
C CYS A 68 -12.09 4.33 -8.35
N ASP A 69 -11.78 3.10 -7.97
CA ASP A 69 -11.82 2.73 -6.55
C ASP A 69 -10.61 3.26 -5.81
N VAL A 70 -10.84 3.57 -4.55
CA VAL A 70 -9.81 4.00 -3.62
C VAL A 70 -9.77 3.01 -2.48
N LEU A 71 -8.60 2.41 -2.26
CA LEU A 71 -8.42 1.39 -1.23
C LEU A 71 -7.47 1.92 -0.17
N PHE A 72 -7.90 1.85 1.08
CA PHE A 72 -7.12 2.40 2.19
C PHE A 72 -6.70 1.29 3.15
N SER A 73 -5.44 1.28 3.55
CA SER A 73 -4.96 0.38 4.58
C SER A 73 -4.03 1.08 5.55
N LYS A 74 -4.07 0.62 6.80
CA LYS A 74 -3.26 1.16 7.88
C LYS A 74 -2.06 0.26 8.15
N PRO A 75 -1.03 0.78 8.82
CA PRO A 75 0.13 -0.05 9.19
C PRO A 75 -0.31 -1.28 9.98
N GLY A 76 0.32 -2.40 9.69
CA GLY A 76 0.10 -3.64 10.42
C GLY A 76 -1.07 -4.48 9.96
N GLU A 77 -1.95 -3.95 9.13
CA GLU A 77 -3.05 -4.75 8.59
C GLU A 77 -2.52 -5.81 7.62
N ILE A 78 -3.10 -6.99 7.67
CA ILE A 78 -2.70 -8.07 6.77
C ILE A 78 -3.44 -7.87 5.45
N ARG A 79 -2.67 -7.63 4.40
CA ARG A 79 -3.20 -7.38 3.07
C ARG A 79 -2.97 -8.59 2.19
N ASN A 80 -3.95 -8.87 1.35
CA ASN A 80 -3.79 -9.87 0.30
C ASN A 80 -4.28 -9.23 -0.99
N TRP A 81 -3.35 -8.90 -1.86
CA TRP A 81 -3.67 -8.16 -3.06
C TRP A 81 -3.38 -8.99 -4.30
N ASP A 82 -4.44 -9.40 -4.98
CA ASP A 82 -4.31 -10.04 -6.27
C ASP A 82 -4.16 -8.95 -7.32
N THR A 83 -2.92 -8.69 -7.68
CA THR A 83 -2.59 -7.62 -8.63
C THR A 83 -2.63 -8.10 -10.08
N GLY A 84 -2.94 -9.39 -10.31
CA GLY A 84 -2.81 -9.97 -11.65
C GLY A 84 -3.60 -9.26 -12.72
N HIS A 85 -4.77 -8.75 -12.38
CA HIS A 85 -5.68 -8.11 -13.32
C HIS A 85 -5.74 -6.60 -13.19
N ILE A 86 -5.04 -6.04 -12.22
CA ILE A 86 -4.94 -4.59 -12.08
C ILE A 86 -3.78 -4.13 -12.95
N VAL A 87 -4.11 -3.35 -13.96
CA VAL A 87 -3.14 -2.94 -14.95
C VAL A 87 -2.37 -1.69 -14.54
N ASN A 88 -3.07 -0.73 -13.94
CA ASN A 88 -2.43 0.52 -13.58
C ASN A 88 -3.11 1.18 -12.39
N GLY A 89 -2.40 2.10 -11.79
CA GLY A 89 -2.90 2.87 -10.65
C GLY A 89 -1.75 3.49 -9.90
N TYR A 90 -2.08 4.12 -8.77
CA TYR A 90 -1.11 4.81 -7.94
C TYR A 90 -1.38 4.55 -6.48
N ALA A 91 -0.32 4.51 -5.67
CA ALA A 91 -0.45 4.42 -4.23
C ALA A 91 0.22 5.63 -3.59
N LEU A 92 -0.54 6.32 -2.74
CA LEU A 92 -0.02 7.40 -1.90
C LEU A 92 0.34 6.75 -0.58
N ILE A 93 1.60 6.84 -0.18
CA ILE A 93 2.10 6.15 1.02
C ILE A 93 2.76 7.13 1.96
N PHE A 94 2.57 6.92 3.27
CA PHE A 94 3.13 7.80 4.29
C PHE A 94 3.10 7.12 5.65
N GLU A 95 3.95 7.59 6.56
CA GLU A 95 3.98 7.09 7.94
C GLU A 95 3.32 8.08 8.89
N ASP A 96 3.19 7.69 10.15
CA ASP A 96 2.57 8.54 11.18
C ASP A 96 3.19 9.92 11.27
N GLU A 97 4.48 10.01 11.01
CA GLU A 97 5.21 11.27 11.05
C GLU A 97 4.59 12.32 10.13
N PHE A 98 4.13 11.89 8.95
CA PHE A 98 3.48 12.79 8.01
C PHE A 98 2.18 13.34 8.60
N LEU A 99 1.38 12.47 9.20
CA LEU A 99 0.12 12.90 9.82
C LEU A 99 0.39 13.88 10.96
N SER A 100 1.40 13.59 11.77
CA SER A 100 1.74 14.45 12.90
C SER A 100 2.17 15.84 12.45
N SER A 101 2.82 15.93 11.28
CA SER A 101 3.27 17.23 10.78
C SER A 101 2.12 18.09 10.28
N PHE A 102 1.01 17.45 9.88
CA PHE A 102 -0.16 18.19 9.43
C PHE A 102 -1.16 18.45 10.55
N PHE A 103 -1.34 17.49 11.43
CA PHE A 103 -2.35 17.58 12.48
C PHE A 103 -1.66 17.70 13.83
N LYS A 104 -1.16 18.89 14.10
CA LYS A 104 -0.42 19.15 15.32
C LYS A 104 -1.30 19.12 16.55
N ASP A 105 -2.55 19.49 16.38
CA ASP A 105 -3.49 19.48 17.48
C ASP A 105 -4.31 18.22 17.41
N PRO A 106 -4.68 17.63 18.55
CA PRO A 106 -5.54 16.46 18.54
C PRO A 106 -6.85 16.78 17.83
N LEU A 107 -7.27 15.85 17.03
CA LEU A 107 -8.55 16.00 16.34
C LEU A 107 -9.68 15.42 17.15
#